data_fb71505677168f684ce5051552fdcd99
#
_entry.id   fb71505677168f684ce5051552fdcd99
#
_cell.length_a   1.000
_cell.length_b   1.000
_cell.length_c   1.000
_cell.angle_alpha   90.00
_cell.angle_beta   90.00
_cell.angle_gamma   90.00
#
_symmetry.space_group_name_H-M   'P 1'
#
loop_
_entity.id
_entity.type
_entity.pdbx_description
1 polymer ?
#
loop_
_entity_poly.entity_id
_entity_poly.type
_entity_poly.pdbx_seq_one_letter_code
_entity_poly.pdbx_strand_id
1 'polypeptide(L)'
;MTTIDAAAGIAQRAASESTSQIGPARSEFVFVGLPDVNGSIRGKAFRPEAFEAVLRDGTMMTDLLLALDPTDTPITDYERFGIRSGAGDLLVRPDASTLHELTWRPGWRICLATPSWRDGRPCELASREVLRRVLAGLAELGYEALAALEYEVRLWDSESSPLSSGLSYSFSELGRFEAFVAALVPALDALGIELSAVHTEAAPGLLELNLAARPGLRAADDATLLKMAVKDLALSMGLRASFLAKTAAGEEGSSGHIHLSCWSDGRNAFRATTTSQSLPPVLLSAIAGVLDHLPAASLLLNPTINSYKRLVPGWFAPVNVSWGVENRSAAVRAIVHPKHPELCRLECRRPGADANPYLALAAVVASAADGIRREASPPPPVEGDAYTQTGLPELPGSLDSALRAFEADDVLRRALDERFSDYFATSRRWEIKAWQATVSEWERERYMRTV
;
A
#
# COMPACT_ATOMS: atom_id res chain seq x y z
N MET A 1 -61.55 5.06 -53.90
CA MET A 1 -60.25 5.54 -53.39
C MET A 1 -60.18 5.13 -51.95
N THR A 2 -59.47 4.10 -51.74
CA THR A 2 -59.61 3.17 -50.64
C THR A 2 -58.58 3.47 -49.54
N THR A 3 -58.94 3.17 -48.35
CA THR A 3 -58.34 3.27 -47.00
C THR A 3 -56.89 2.73 -46.88
N ILE A 4 -56.13 2.54 -47.94
CA ILE A 4 -54.77 2.02 -47.99
C ILE A 4 -53.71 3.16 -48.05
N ASP A 5 -54.09 4.36 -48.55
CA ASP A 5 -53.14 5.49 -48.69
C ASP A 5 -52.90 6.28 -47.41
N ALA A 6 -53.73 6.12 -46.37
CA ALA A 6 -53.54 6.79 -45.11
C ALA A 6 -52.53 6.10 -44.17
N ALA A 7 -52.29 4.77 -44.33
CA ALA A 7 -51.35 4.01 -43.49
C ALA A 7 -49.89 4.15 -43.93
N ALA A 8 -49.65 4.42 -45.23
CA ALA A 8 -48.29 4.62 -45.76
C ALA A 8 -47.71 5.99 -45.38
N GLY A 9 -48.55 7.01 -45.18
CA GLY A 9 -48.12 8.37 -44.74
C GLY A 9 -47.71 8.46 -43.27
N ILE A 10 -48.25 7.60 -42.41
CA ILE A 10 -47.90 7.54 -40.98
C ILE A 10 -46.61 6.79 -40.72
N ALA A 11 -46.35 5.72 -41.52
CA ALA A 11 -45.10 4.99 -41.41
C ALA A 11 -43.88 5.77 -41.93
N GLN A 12 -44.06 6.64 -42.95
CA GLN A 12 -42.99 7.48 -43.47
C GLN A 12 -42.71 8.76 -42.61
N ARG A 13 -43.64 9.21 -41.79
CA ARG A 13 -43.41 10.30 -40.82
C ARG A 13 -42.74 9.80 -39.53
N ALA A 14 -42.91 8.55 -39.13
CA ALA A 14 -42.24 7.96 -37.98
C ALA A 14 -40.77 7.57 -38.27
N ALA A 15 -40.35 7.53 -39.55
CA ALA A 15 -38.96 7.18 -39.93
C ALA A 15 -38.04 8.40 -40.14
N SER A 16 -38.58 9.64 -40.04
CA SER A 16 -37.80 10.90 -40.20
C SER A 16 -37.56 11.69 -38.94
N GLU A 17 -37.98 11.20 -37.77
CA GLU A 17 -37.69 11.85 -36.51
C GLU A 17 -36.62 11.04 -35.75
N SER A 18 -35.44 11.69 -35.67
CA SER A 18 -34.33 11.42 -34.76
C SER A 18 -33.64 10.09 -34.81
N THR A 19 -32.76 9.89 -35.76
CA THR A 19 -31.44 9.34 -35.40
C THR A 19 -30.61 10.49 -34.79
N SER A 20 -31.01 11.04 -33.66
CA SER A 20 -30.04 11.58 -32.72
C SER A 20 -29.19 10.39 -32.32
N GLN A 21 -27.92 10.38 -32.71
CA GLN A 21 -26.91 9.51 -32.13
C GLN A 21 -26.88 9.81 -30.63
N ILE A 22 -27.72 9.08 -29.88
CA ILE A 22 -27.47 8.89 -28.44
C ILE A 22 -26.23 8.03 -28.40
N GLY A 23 -25.06 8.66 -28.39
CA GLY A 23 -23.85 7.98 -27.95
C GLY A 23 -24.18 7.27 -26.62
N PRO A 24 -23.57 6.12 -26.31
CA PRO A 24 -23.92 5.39 -25.10
C PRO A 24 -23.93 6.37 -23.93
N ALA A 25 -25.10 6.53 -23.27
CA ALA A 25 -25.25 7.39 -22.11
C ALA A 25 -24.14 6.98 -21.15
N ARG A 26 -23.18 7.86 -20.89
CA ARG A 26 -22.07 7.58 -19.97
C ARG A 26 -22.70 7.28 -18.62
N SER A 27 -22.60 6.01 -18.21
CA SER A 27 -23.08 5.61 -16.90
C SER A 27 -22.21 6.32 -15.86
N GLU A 28 -22.81 7.21 -15.08
CA GLU A 28 -22.09 7.87 -14.00
C GLU A 28 -22.22 7.08 -12.72
N PHE A 29 -21.08 6.81 -12.08
CA PHE A 29 -21.00 6.11 -10.81
C PHE A 29 -19.94 6.73 -9.89
N VAL A 30 -20.20 6.69 -8.60
CA VAL A 30 -19.23 6.95 -7.55
C VAL A 30 -18.99 5.64 -6.80
N PHE A 31 -17.78 5.11 -6.88
CA PHE A 31 -17.37 3.94 -6.10
C PHE A 31 -16.96 4.39 -4.70
N VAL A 32 -17.69 3.94 -3.69
CA VAL A 32 -17.35 4.15 -2.27
C VAL A 32 -16.51 2.96 -1.82
N GLY A 33 -15.23 3.21 -1.63
CA GLY A 33 -14.21 2.19 -1.43
C GLY A 33 -13.65 2.14 -0.02
N LEU A 34 -13.65 0.96 0.59
CA LEU A 34 -13.05 0.65 1.88
C LEU A 34 -11.73 -0.11 1.64
N PRO A 35 -10.57 0.45 2.01
CA PRO A 35 -9.32 -0.30 1.99
C PRO A 35 -9.35 -1.45 3.00
N ASP A 36 -9.20 -2.69 2.52
CA ASP A 36 -9.18 -3.88 3.36
C ASP A 36 -7.80 -4.12 4.00
N VAL A 37 -7.68 -5.15 4.82
CA VAL A 37 -6.43 -5.53 5.52
C VAL A 37 -5.32 -5.98 4.56
N ASN A 38 -5.67 -6.44 3.36
CA ASN A 38 -4.73 -6.89 2.34
C ASN A 38 -4.31 -5.76 1.37
N GLY A 39 -4.82 -4.51 1.57
CA GLY A 39 -4.52 -3.36 0.74
C GLY A 39 -5.36 -3.26 -0.54
N SER A 40 -6.42 -4.05 -0.67
CA SER A 40 -7.39 -3.94 -1.75
C SER A 40 -8.51 -2.97 -1.40
N ILE A 41 -9.04 -2.25 -2.40
CA ILE A 41 -10.19 -1.35 -2.20
C ILE A 41 -11.47 -2.12 -2.53
N ARG A 42 -12.32 -2.33 -1.53
CA ARG A 42 -13.60 -3.04 -1.65
C ARG A 42 -14.76 -2.09 -1.42
N GLY A 43 -15.88 -2.27 -2.11
CA GLY A 43 -16.98 -1.33 -1.91
C GLY A 43 -18.16 -1.50 -2.85
N LYS A 44 -18.92 -0.42 -2.98
CA LYS A 44 -20.12 -0.34 -3.83
C LYS A 44 -20.08 0.88 -4.72
N ALA A 45 -20.59 0.75 -5.93
CA ALA A 45 -20.80 1.85 -6.85
C ALA A 45 -22.23 2.39 -6.72
N PHE A 46 -22.38 3.72 -6.61
CA PHE A 46 -23.64 4.41 -6.47
C PHE A 46 -23.86 5.37 -7.64
N ARG A 47 -25.10 5.51 -8.09
CA ARG A 47 -25.47 6.61 -8.99
C ARG A 47 -25.28 7.94 -8.25
N PRO A 48 -24.98 9.07 -8.95
CA PRO A 48 -24.71 10.34 -8.30
C PRO A 48 -25.81 10.78 -7.31
N GLU A 49 -27.07 10.59 -7.68
CA GLU A 49 -28.21 10.96 -6.85
C GLU A 49 -28.27 10.15 -5.53
N ALA A 50 -27.92 8.87 -5.60
CA ALA A 50 -27.83 8.02 -4.42
C ALA A 50 -26.59 8.32 -3.58
N PHE A 51 -25.47 8.72 -4.22
CA PHE A 51 -24.23 9.05 -3.53
C PHE A 51 -24.39 10.26 -2.60
N GLU A 52 -25.20 11.26 -2.93
CA GLU A 52 -25.46 12.40 -2.05
C GLU A 52 -26.04 11.96 -0.69
N ALA A 53 -26.96 11.01 -0.69
CA ALA A 53 -27.49 10.42 0.55
C ALA A 53 -26.42 9.59 1.28
N VAL A 54 -25.63 8.80 0.54
CA VAL A 54 -24.53 8.01 1.11
C VAL A 54 -23.44 8.89 1.73
N LEU A 55 -23.12 10.03 1.11
CA LEU A 55 -22.17 10.99 1.65
C LEU A 55 -22.62 11.58 2.99
N ARG A 56 -23.91 11.87 3.11
CA ARG A 56 -24.51 12.46 4.33
C ARG A 56 -24.71 11.42 5.44
N ASP A 57 -25.29 10.27 5.10
CA ASP A 57 -25.83 9.30 6.07
C ASP A 57 -24.94 8.05 6.21
N GLY A 58 -24.04 7.81 5.25
CA GLY A 58 -23.26 6.57 5.12
C GLY A 58 -24.05 5.48 4.39
N THR A 59 -23.43 4.32 4.26
CA THR A 59 -24.05 3.13 3.67
C THR A 59 -23.69 1.89 4.46
N MET A 60 -24.53 0.86 4.40
CA MET A 60 -24.24 -0.43 5.04
C MET A 60 -23.45 -1.34 4.10
N MET A 61 -22.40 -1.95 4.63
CA MET A 61 -21.63 -3.00 3.98
C MET A 61 -21.41 -4.14 4.98
N THR A 62 -21.34 -5.37 4.49
CA THR A 62 -21.14 -6.52 5.37
C THR A 62 -19.78 -6.49 6.09
N ASP A 63 -19.73 -6.87 7.35
CA ASP A 63 -18.50 -7.04 8.12
C ASP A 63 -17.65 -8.24 7.64
N LEU A 64 -18.20 -9.07 6.74
CA LEU A 64 -17.45 -10.13 6.07
C LEU A 64 -16.22 -9.58 5.33
N LEU A 65 -16.28 -8.33 4.86
CA LEU A 65 -15.13 -7.66 4.22
C LEU A 65 -13.88 -7.58 5.11
N LEU A 66 -14.04 -7.65 6.44
CA LEU A 66 -12.95 -7.74 7.39
C LEU A 66 -12.40 -9.17 7.52
N ALA A 67 -13.15 -10.17 7.09
CA ALA A 67 -12.86 -11.59 7.30
C ALA A 67 -12.57 -12.36 6.00
N LEU A 68 -12.05 -11.67 4.97
CA LEU A 68 -11.67 -12.29 3.70
C LEU A 68 -10.15 -12.36 3.56
N ASP A 69 -9.67 -13.51 3.09
CA ASP A 69 -8.28 -13.64 2.65
C ASP A 69 -8.06 -12.99 1.26
N PRO A 70 -6.83 -12.96 0.73
CA PRO A 70 -6.56 -12.34 -0.59
C PRO A 70 -7.33 -12.95 -1.77
N THR A 71 -7.89 -14.16 -1.61
CA THR A 71 -8.65 -14.89 -2.64
C THR A 71 -10.15 -14.93 -2.38
N ASP A 72 -10.66 -14.07 -1.49
CA ASP A 72 -12.06 -14.00 -1.04
C ASP A 72 -12.55 -15.25 -0.29
N THR A 73 -11.62 -16.08 0.22
CA THR A 73 -11.99 -17.17 1.12
C THR A 73 -12.26 -16.60 2.53
N PRO A 74 -13.44 -16.88 3.13
CA PRO A 74 -13.75 -16.41 4.46
C PRO A 74 -12.86 -17.04 5.52
N ILE A 75 -12.20 -16.21 6.32
CA ILE A 75 -11.43 -16.63 7.48
C ILE A 75 -12.39 -16.98 8.60
N THR A 76 -12.51 -18.26 8.90
CA THR A 76 -13.48 -18.79 9.89
C THR A 76 -12.99 -18.74 11.33
N ASP A 77 -11.76 -18.27 11.55
CA ASP A 77 -11.15 -18.18 12.88
C ASP A 77 -11.62 -16.93 13.67
N TYR A 78 -12.40 -16.02 13.04
CA TYR A 78 -13.01 -14.86 13.68
C TYR A 78 -14.39 -15.20 14.22
N GLU A 79 -14.62 -14.95 15.53
CA GLU A 79 -15.89 -15.29 16.20
C GLU A 79 -16.88 -14.12 16.25
N ARG A 80 -16.37 -12.86 16.26
CA ARG A 80 -17.21 -11.68 16.56
C ARG A 80 -17.73 -10.95 15.33
N PHE A 81 -17.23 -11.27 14.15
CA PHE A 81 -17.61 -10.71 12.86
C PHE A 81 -17.36 -11.74 11.76
N GLY A 82 -17.80 -11.45 10.54
CA GLY A 82 -17.70 -12.36 9.41
C GLY A 82 -18.70 -13.52 9.48
N ILE A 83 -18.37 -14.67 8.92
CA ILE A 83 -19.32 -15.78 8.75
C ILE A 83 -19.84 -16.30 10.09
N ARG A 84 -19.01 -16.43 11.12
CA ARG A 84 -19.44 -17.00 12.42
C ARG A 84 -20.42 -16.12 13.17
N SER A 85 -20.38 -14.81 12.97
CA SER A 85 -21.34 -13.87 13.56
C SER A 85 -22.59 -13.65 12.72
N GLY A 86 -22.69 -14.31 11.55
CA GLY A 86 -23.80 -14.15 10.61
C GLY A 86 -23.59 -13.02 9.59
N ALA A 87 -22.36 -12.56 9.38
CA ALA A 87 -21.97 -11.54 8.41
C ALA A 87 -22.82 -10.24 8.54
N GLY A 88 -22.72 -9.62 9.72
CA GLY A 88 -23.44 -8.38 10.04
C GLY A 88 -23.03 -7.18 9.18
N ASP A 89 -23.54 -6.00 9.54
CA ASP A 89 -23.26 -4.77 8.81
C ASP A 89 -22.29 -3.86 9.55
N LEU A 90 -21.43 -3.22 8.76
CA LEU A 90 -20.68 -2.02 9.12
C LEU A 90 -21.38 -0.78 8.54
N LEU A 91 -21.38 0.32 9.26
CA LEU A 91 -21.73 1.62 8.73
C LEU A 91 -20.50 2.27 8.11
N VAL A 92 -20.50 2.41 6.79
CA VAL A 92 -19.37 2.95 6.01
C VAL A 92 -19.66 4.37 5.59
N ARG A 93 -18.79 5.31 6.00
CA ARG A 93 -18.91 6.74 5.66
C ARG A 93 -17.82 7.17 4.70
N PRO A 94 -18.20 7.71 3.52
CA PRO A 94 -17.25 8.30 2.58
C PRO A 94 -16.54 9.52 3.19
N ASP A 95 -15.28 9.69 2.83
CA ASP A 95 -14.49 10.89 3.11
C ASP A 95 -14.49 11.77 1.87
N ALA A 96 -15.31 12.85 1.87
CA ALA A 96 -15.48 13.73 0.72
C ALA A 96 -14.16 14.32 0.20
N SER A 97 -13.14 14.46 1.06
CA SER A 97 -11.83 14.98 0.66
C SER A 97 -11.06 14.03 -0.28
N THR A 98 -11.51 12.77 -0.38
CA THR A 98 -10.94 11.73 -1.25
C THR A 98 -11.79 11.43 -2.49
N LEU A 99 -12.74 12.29 -2.82
CA LEU A 99 -13.57 12.14 -4.02
C LEU A 99 -12.80 12.61 -5.25
N HIS A 100 -12.49 11.67 -6.16
CA HIS A 100 -11.70 11.92 -7.37
C HIS A 100 -12.37 11.33 -8.61
N GLU A 101 -12.10 11.93 -9.77
CA GLU A 101 -12.48 11.37 -11.07
C GLU A 101 -11.47 10.29 -11.53
N LEU A 102 -11.96 9.24 -12.18
CA LEU A 102 -11.14 8.23 -12.83
C LEU A 102 -11.06 8.54 -14.34
N THR A 103 -10.05 9.31 -14.74
CA THR A 103 -9.92 9.79 -16.13
C THR A 103 -9.83 8.67 -17.16
N TRP A 104 -9.30 7.50 -16.78
CA TRP A 104 -9.23 6.30 -17.61
C TRP A 104 -10.52 5.47 -17.62
N ARG A 105 -11.50 5.83 -16.76
CA ARG A 105 -12.86 5.28 -16.71
C ARG A 105 -13.89 6.40 -16.80
N PRO A 106 -14.14 6.97 -17.97
CA PRO A 106 -15.04 8.12 -18.11
C PRO A 106 -16.40 7.88 -17.46
N GLY A 107 -16.86 8.84 -16.63
CA GLY A 107 -18.09 8.74 -15.86
C GLY A 107 -17.97 7.99 -14.53
N TRP A 108 -16.78 7.60 -14.12
CA TRP A 108 -16.53 6.99 -12.82
C TRP A 108 -15.76 7.94 -11.91
N ARG A 109 -16.16 7.94 -10.65
CA ARG A 109 -15.43 8.59 -9.55
C ARG A 109 -15.18 7.57 -8.43
N ILE A 110 -14.17 7.84 -7.60
CA ILE A 110 -13.86 7.05 -6.41
C ILE A 110 -13.89 7.96 -5.19
N CYS A 111 -14.33 7.42 -4.06
CA CYS A 111 -14.27 8.07 -2.77
C CYS A 111 -13.86 7.01 -1.73
N LEU A 112 -12.80 7.25 -1.00
CA LEU A 112 -12.40 6.36 0.11
C LEU A 112 -13.36 6.53 1.30
N ALA A 113 -13.51 5.48 2.08
CA ALA A 113 -14.42 5.46 3.19
C ALA A 113 -13.80 4.78 4.41
N THR A 114 -14.36 5.11 5.58
CA THR A 114 -13.97 4.51 6.86
C THR A 114 -15.20 3.83 7.49
N PRO A 115 -15.07 2.58 7.96
CA PRO A 115 -16.16 1.87 8.59
C PRO A 115 -16.28 2.21 10.08
N SER A 116 -17.49 2.11 10.57
CA SER A 116 -17.84 2.09 12.00
C SER A 116 -18.67 0.85 12.29
N TRP A 117 -18.62 0.36 13.51
CA TRP A 117 -19.58 -0.62 13.98
C TRP A 117 -20.99 -0.04 13.98
N ARG A 118 -22.01 -0.90 14.00
CA ARG A 118 -23.43 -0.47 13.98
C ARG A 118 -23.83 0.45 15.13
N ASP A 119 -23.11 0.39 16.24
CA ASP A 119 -23.29 1.29 17.39
C ASP A 119 -22.63 2.66 17.24
N GLY A 120 -22.01 2.93 16.08
CA GLY A 120 -21.33 4.19 15.73
C GLY A 120 -19.89 4.30 16.19
N ARG A 121 -19.37 3.35 16.94
CA ARG A 121 -17.93 3.33 17.31
C ARG A 121 -17.06 3.10 16.07
N PRO A 122 -15.92 3.80 15.92
CA PRO A 122 -14.97 3.52 14.86
C PRO A 122 -14.59 2.02 14.82
N CYS A 123 -14.44 1.47 13.62
CA CYS A 123 -13.98 0.09 13.46
C CYS A 123 -12.47 0.06 13.61
N GLU A 124 -11.99 -0.37 14.77
CA GLU A 124 -10.58 -0.47 15.13
C GLU A 124 -9.79 -1.42 14.24
N LEU A 125 -10.47 -2.28 13.48
CA LEU A 125 -9.88 -3.26 12.56
C LEU A 125 -9.57 -2.70 11.17
N ALA A 126 -10.10 -1.51 10.85
CA ALA A 126 -9.91 -0.90 9.54
C ALA A 126 -8.51 -0.29 9.40
N SER A 127 -7.79 -0.65 8.34
CA SER A 127 -6.40 -0.22 8.10
C SER A 127 -6.21 1.30 8.17
N ARG A 128 -7.13 2.07 7.58
CA ARG A 128 -7.11 3.55 7.59
C ARG A 128 -7.31 4.11 8.99
N GLU A 129 -8.15 3.46 9.82
CA GLU A 129 -8.40 3.87 11.22
C GLU A 129 -7.20 3.55 12.11
N VAL A 130 -6.51 2.41 11.89
CA VAL A 130 -5.27 2.07 12.59
C VAL A 130 -4.22 3.16 12.38
N LEU A 131 -3.98 3.57 11.15
CA LEU A 131 -3.02 4.64 10.85
C LEU A 131 -3.45 5.97 11.49
N ARG A 132 -4.73 6.34 11.39
CA ARG A 132 -5.25 7.58 12.00
C ARG A 132 -4.97 7.64 13.50
N ARG A 133 -5.15 6.53 14.20
CA ARG A 133 -4.88 6.42 15.65
C ARG A 133 -3.38 6.54 15.96
N VAL A 134 -2.55 5.87 15.20
CA VAL A 134 -1.09 5.95 15.35
C VAL A 134 -0.58 7.39 15.13
N LEU A 135 -1.11 8.06 14.11
CA LEU A 135 -0.77 9.46 13.84
C LEU A 135 -1.22 10.39 14.98
N ALA A 136 -2.38 10.13 15.59
CA ALA A 136 -2.83 10.86 16.77
C ALA A 136 -1.87 10.66 17.96
N GLY A 137 -1.38 9.43 18.17
CA GLY A 137 -0.37 9.14 19.19
C GLY A 137 0.99 9.84 18.97
N LEU A 138 1.38 10.07 17.71
CA LEU A 138 2.56 10.89 17.39
C LEU A 138 2.28 12.38 17.64
N ALA A 139 1.06 12.85 17.35
CA ALA A 139 0.65 14.23 17.61
C ALA A 139 0.63 14.57 19.11
N GLU A 140 0.31 13.62 19.98
CA GLU A 140 0.41 13.78 21.44
C GLU A 140 1.86 14.05 21.90
N LEU A 141 2.87 13.65 21.13
CA LEU A 141 4.27 13.98 21.35
C LEU A 141 4.69 15.34 20.76
N GLY A 142 3.77 16.08 20.14
CA GLY A 142 4.02 17.37 19.50
C GLY A 142 4.55 17.27 18.07
N TYR A 143 4.38 16.13 17.40
CA TYR A 143 4.88 15.93 16.05
C TYR A 143 3.78 15.51 15.05
N GLU A 144 3.91 16.00 13.83
CA GLU A 144 3.16 15.56 12.68
C GLU A 144 4.06 14.71 11.77
N ALA A 145 3.52 13.62 11.20
CA ALA A 145 4.23 12.80 10.23
C ALA A 145 4.07 13.37 8.82
N LEU A 146 5.19 13.63 8.14
CA LEU A 146 5.23 13.79 6.68
C LEU A 146 5.90 12.55 6.10
N ALA A 147 5.20 11.86 5.19
CA ALA A 147 5.66 10.60 4.62
C ALA A 147 5.59 10.60 3.10
N ALA A 148 6.51 9.88 2.47
CA ALA A 148 6.48 9.52 1.06
C ALA A 148 6.64 8.01 0.95
N LEU A 149 5.89 7.40 0.04
CA LEU A 149 6.02 5.98 -0.27
C LEU A 149 6.51 5.86 -1.71
N GLU A 150 7.48 4.98 -1.92
CA GLU A 150 7.96 4.64 -3.25
C GLU A 150 7.70 3.16 -3.49
N TYR A 151 7.20 2.86 -4.68
CA TYR A 151 6.79 1.50 -5.03
C TYR A 151 7.42 1.04 -6.32
N GLU A 152 7.99 -0.15 -6.27
CA GLU A 152 8.37 -0.89 -7.44
C GLU A 152 7.21 -1.76 -7.93
N VAL A 153 6.93 -1.66 -9.23
CA VAL A 153 5.87 -2.42 -9.89
C VAL A 153 6.42 -3.13 -11.11
N ARG A 154 5.99 -4.37 -11.30
CA ARG A 154 6.30 -5.10 -12.53
C ARG A 154 5.19 -4.98 -13.55
N LEU A 155 5.58 -4.74 -14.81
CA LEU A 155 4.67 -4.67 -15.94
C LEU A 155 5.08 -5.67 -17.03
N TRP A 156 4.05 -6.32 -17.57
CA TRP A 156 4.14 -7.25 -18.69
C TRP A 156 3.12 -6.88 -19.78
N ASP A 157 3.42 -7.23 -21.01
CA ASP A 157 2.48 -7.17 -22.12
C ASP A 157 1.44 -8.31 -22.06
N SER A 158 0.57 -8.36 -23.07
CA SER A 158 -0.48 -9.38 -23.20
C SER A 158 0.07 -10.80 -23.38
N GLU A 159 1.30 -10.94 -23.90
CA GLU A 159 1.98 -12.22 -24.11
C GLU A 159 2.79 -12.67 -22.91
N SER A 160 2.74 -11.91 -21.81
CA SER A 160 3.48 -12.16 -20.57
C SER A 160 4.98 -11.86 -20.66
N SER A 161 5.40 -11.08 -21.66
CA SER A 161 6.77 -10.58 -21.77
C SER A 161 6.95 -9.31 -20.93
N PRO A 162 8.03 -9.21 -20.14
CA PRO A 162 8.34 -7.99 -19.40
C PRO A 162 8.54 -6.79 -20.32
N LEU A 163 8.07 -5.61 -19.95
CA LEU A 163 8.19 -4.41 -20.79
C LEU A 163 9.64 -3.92 -20.95
N SER A 164 10.54 -4.26 -20.03
CA SER A 164 11.96 -3.88 -20.08
C SER A 164 12.88 -5.06 -19.82
N SER A 165 14.17 -4.91 -20.16
CA SER A 165 15.19 -5.94 -19.95
C SER A 165 15.78 -5.96 -18.52
N GLY A 166 15.50 -4.91 -17.71
CA GLY A 166 16.00 -4.80 -16.32
C GLY A 166 17.32 -4.06 -16.18
N LEU A 167 17.56 -3.03 -16.98
CA LEU A 167 18.67 -2.09 -16.78
C LEU A 167 18.20 -0.92 -15.90
N SER A 168 18.76 -0.81 -14.70
CA SER A 168 18.45 0.26 -13.74
C SER A 168 18.81 1.62 -14.27
N TYR A 169 17.98 2.63 -13.99
CA TYR A 169 18.18 4.04 -14.35
C TYR A 169 18.47 4.27 -15.84
N SER A 170 18.00 3.37 -16.70
CA SER A 170 18.26 3.43 -18.14
C SER A 170 17.20 4.27 -18.85
N PHE A 171 17.62 5.37 -19.50
CA PHE A 171 16.72 6.19 -20.32
C PHE A 171 16.09 5.40 -21.48
N SER A 172 16.86 4.53 -22.11
CA SER A 172 16.38 3.70 -23.22
C SER A 172 15.34 2.67 -22.76
N GLU A 173 15.53 2.06 -21.58
CA GLU A 173 14.57 1.13 -21.01
C GLU A 173 13.31 1.84 -20.49
N LEU A 174 13.46 3.06 -19.93
CA LEU A 174 12.33 3.88 -19.52
C LEU A 174 11.40 4.19 -20.71
N GLY A 175 11.95 4.39 -21.91
CA GLY A 175 11.18 4.59 -23.12
C GLY A 175 10.22 3.44 -23.48
N ARG A 176 10.47 2.22 -22.97
CA ARG A 176 9.55 1.07 -23.15
C ARG A 176 8.28 1.20 -22.31
N PHE A 177 8.31 2.01 -21.27
CA PHE A 177 7.17 2.35 -20.42
C PHE A 177 6.49 3.66 -20.83
N GLU A 178 6.96 4.34 -21.89
CA GLU A 178 6.51 5.69 -22.26
C GLU A 178 4.98 5.78 -22.38
N ALA A 179 4.34 4.85 -23.12
CA ALA A 179 2.89 4.87 -23.27
C ALA A 179 2.15 4.70 -21.96
N PHE A 180 2.64 3.83 -21.08
CA PHE A 180 2.06 3.63 -19.76
C PHE A 180 2.26 4.85 -18.85
N VAL A 181 3.47 5.40 -18.78
CA VAL A 181 3.78 6.58 -17.95
C VAL A 181 3.01 7.82 -18.44
N ALA A 182 2.93 8.03 -19.76
CA ALA A 182 2.14 9.12 -20.36
C ALA A 182 0.65 9.03 -20.04
N ALA A 183 0.10 7.83 -19.84
CA ALA A 183 -1.28 7.64 -19.41
C ALA A 183 -1.42 7.72 -17.87
N LEU A 184 -0.42 7.27 -17.12
CA LEU A 184 -0.43 7.23 -15.66
C LEU A 184 -0.36 8.64 -15.04
N VAL A 185 0.53 9.51 -15.53
CA VAL A 185 0.73 10.84 -14.93
C VAL A 185 -0.57 11.65 -14.88
N PRO A 186 -1.30 11.89 -15.99
CA PRO A 186 -2.57 12.63 -15.91
C PRO A 186 -3.65 11.89 -15.10
N ALA A 187 -3.60 10.57 -15.00
CA ALA A 187 -4.50 9.80 -14.14
C ALA A 187 -4.21 10.07 -12.66
N LEU A 188 -2.94 10.14 -12.27
CA LEU A 188 -2.53 10.49 -10.90
C LEU A 188 -2.83 11.96 -10.58
N ASP A 189 -2.61 12.88 -11.52
CA ASP A 189 -2.96 14.30 -11.35
C ASP A 189 -4.46 14.47 -11.04
N ALA A 190 -5.33 13.72 -11.73
CA ALA A 190 -6.77 13.73 -11.48
C ALA A 190 -7.15 13.17 -10.10
N LEU A 191 -6.33 12.26 -9.55
CA LEU A 191 -6.45 11.78 -8.17
C LEU A 191 -5.80 12.73 -7.14
N GLY A 192 -5.19 13.84 -7.59
CA GLY A 192 -4.44 14.75 -6.75
C GLY A 192 -3.15 14.15 -6.19
N ILE A 193 -2.61 13.12 -6.85
CA ILE A 193 -1.39 12.41 -6.47
C ILE A 193 -0.22 12.95 -7.29
N GLU A 194 0.80 13.44 -6.62
CA GLU A 194 2.00 13.94 -7.25
C GLU A 194 3.06 12.83 -7.34
N LEU A 195 3.43 12.48 -8.58
CA LEU A 195 4.54 11.60 -8.88
C LEU A 195 5.82 12.43 -9.00
N SER A 196 6.76 12.27 -8.07
CA SER A 196 7.99 13.07 -8.06
C SER A 196 9.09 12.51 -8.95
N ALA A 197 9.13 11.20 -9.15
CA ALA A 197 10.10 10.56 -10.04
C ALA A 197 9.58 9.20 -10.53
N VAL A 198 10.14 8.75 -11.66
CA VAL A 198 9.96 7.41 -12.23
C VAL A 198 11.26 6.96 -12.85
N HIS A 199 11.66 5.73 -12.61
CA HIS A 199 12.84 5.13 -13.23
C HIS A 199 12.74 3.60 -13.31
N THR A 200 13.58 3.01 -14.15
CA THR A 200 13.69 1.55 -14.29
C THR A 200 14.61 0.98 -13.22
N GLU A 201 14.36 -0.27 -12.82
CA GLU A 201 15.12 -1.03 -11.84
C GLU A 201 15.76 -2.30 -12.41
N ALA A 202 16.62 -2.97 -11.62
CA ALA A 202 17.50 -4.05 -12.05
C ALA A 202 16.79 -5.40 -12.26
N ALA A 203 15.52 -5.37 -12.69
CA ALA A 203 14.83 -6.60 -13.07
C ALA A 203 13.88 -6.37 -14.25
N PRO A 204 13.66 -7.39 -15.10
CA PRO A 204 12.81 -7.25 -16.28
C PRO A 204 11.40 -6.76 -15.92
N GLY A 205 10.95 -5.70 -16.62
CA GLY A 205 9.64 -5.09 -16.41
C GLY A 205 9.48 -4.30 -15.11
N LEU A 206 10.54 -4.08 -14.33
CA LEU A 206 10.50 -3.38 -13.06
C LEU A 206 10.62 -1.86 -13.24
N LEU A 207 9.65 -1.15 -12.70
CA LEU A 207 9.53 0.30 -12.73
C LEU A 207 9.31 0.81 -11.30
N GLU A 208 10.07 1.81 -10.87
CA GLU A 208 9.87 2.48 -9.59
C GLU A 208 9.09 3.78 -9.76
N LEU A 209 8.13 4.00 -8.88
CA LEU A 209 7.24 5.15 -8.82
C LEU A 209 7.42 5.84 -7.45
N ASN A 210 7.99 7.03 -7.44
CA ASN A 210 8.24 7.80 -6.22
C ASN A 210 7.14 8.84 -6.02
N LEU A 211 6.36 8.72 -4.94
CA LEU A 211 5.35 9.71 -4.58
C LEU A 211 5.97 10.90 -3.84
N ALA A 212 5.39 12.09 -4.04
CA ALA A 212 5.74 13.26 -3.24
C ALA A 212 5.32 13.07 -1.77
N ALA A 213 6.08 13.69 -0.85
CA ALA A 213 5.76 13.63 0.56
C ALA A 213 4.44 14.35 0.90
N ARG A 214 3.61 13.70 1.72
CA ARG A 214 2.30 14.18 2.16
C ARG A 214 2.12 13.96 3.67
N PRO A 215 1.18 14.64 4.34
CA PRO A 215 0.74 14.27 5.69
C PRO A 215 0.37 12.79 5.77
N GLY A 216 0.73 12.11 6.86
CA GLY A 216 0.77 10.66 6.93
C GLY A 216 -0.47 9.91 6.44
N LEU A 217 -1.70 10.34 6.83
CA LEU A 217 -2.91 9.68 6.34
C LEU A 217 -3.08 9.85 4.83
N ARG A 218 -2.86 11.05 4.32
CA ARG A 218 -2.93 11.35 2.89
C ARG A 218 -1.86 10.58 2.11
N ALA A 219 -0.66 10.43 2.63
CA ALA A 219 0.40 9.64 1.98
C ALA A 219 -0.03 8.17 1.76
N ALA A 220 -0.72 7.56 2.74
CA ALA A 220 -1.23 6.20 2.63
C ALA A 220 -2.47 6.12 1.70
N ASP A 221 -3.34 7.12 1.71
CA ASP A 221 -4.47 7.25 0.76
C ASP A 221 -3.92 7.31 -0.68
N ASP A 222 -2.95 8.19 -0.94
CA ASP A 222 -2.31 8.36 -2.25
C ASP A 222 -1.64 7.07 -2.73
N ALA A 223 -0.91 6.39 -1.86
CA ALA A 223 -0.27 5.11 -2.17
C ALA A 223 -1.28 4.00 -2.49
N THR A 224 -2.40 3.97 -1.79
CA THR A 224 -3.47 2.98 -2.03
C THR A 224 -4.16 3.25 -3.37
N LEU A 225 -4.44 4.51 -3.68
CA LEU A 225 -5.03 4.94 -4.96
C LEU A 225 -4.02 4.75 -6.12
N LEU A 226 -2.72 5.01 -5.92
CA LEU A 226 -1.68 4.70 -6.89
C LEU A 226 -1.70 3.22 -7.28
N LYS A 227 -1.68 2.32 -6.28
CA LYS A 227 -1.67 0.86 -6.54
C LYS A 227 -2.93 0.40 -7.30
N MET A 228 -4.09 1.00 -7.01
CA MET A 228 -5.32 0.77 -7.75
C MET A 228 -5.21 1.31 -9.18
N ALA A 229 -4.82 2.58 -9.36
CA ALA A 229 -4.73 3.23 -10.66
C ALA A 229 -3.75 2.51 -11.59
N VAL A 230 -2.57 2.13 -11.10
CA VAL A 230 -1.56 1.38 -11.87
C VAL A 230 -2.12 0.07 -12.41
N LYS A 231 -2.79 -0.74 -11.56
CA LYS A 231 -3.37 -2.03 -11.98
C LYS A 231 -4.50 -1.85 -12.97
N ASP A 232 -5.40 -0.91 -12.70
CA ASP A 232 -6.59 -0.69 -13.51
C ASP A 232 -6.25 -0.07 -14.87
N LEU A 233 -5.33 0.91 -14.88
CA LEU A 233 -4.84 1.53 -16.10
C LEU A 233 -4.06 0.52 -16.96
N ALA A 234 -3.16 -0.26 -16.37
CA ALA A 234 -2.44 -1.31 -17.08
C ALA A 234 -3.42 -2.28 -17.77
N LEU A 235 -4.44 -2.74 -17.03
CA LEU A 235 -5.47 -3.61 -17.59
C LEU A 235 -6.21 -2.97 -18.77
N SER A 236 -6.55 -1.68 -18.67
CA SER A 236 -7.22 -0.95 -19.76
C SER A 236 -6.37 -0.79 -21.02
N MET A 237 -5.05 -0.88 -20.87
CA MET A 237 -4.05 -0.82 -21.96
C MET A 237 -3.63 -2.22 -22.48
N GLY A 238 -4.26 -3.31 -21.99
CA GLY A 238 -3.86 -4.68 -22.33
C GLY A 238 -2.55 -5.13 -21.69
N LEU A 239 -2.08 -4.40 -20.66
CA LEU A 239 -0.90 -4.74 -19.87
C LEU A 239 -1.31 -5.46 -18.58
N ARG A 240 -0.34 -6.10 -17.92
CA ARG A 240 -0.48 -6.63 -16.58
C ARG A 240 0.49 -5.92 -15.65
N ALA A 241 0.03 -5.51 -14.47
CA ALA A 241 0.84 -4.88 -13.43
C ALA A 241 0.73 -5.68 -12.13
N SER A 242 1.85 -5.85 -11.42
CA SER A 242 1.89 -6.53 -10.14
C SER A 242 2.83 -5.86 -9.15
N PHE A 243 2.36 -5.72 -7.91
CA PHE A 243 3.14 -5.32 -6.74
C PHE A 243 3.57 -6.53 -5.90
N LEU A 244 3.56 -7.73 -6.47
CA LEU A 244 4.03 -8.94 -5.79
C LEU A 244 5.51 -8.77 -5.42
N ALA A 245 5.89 -9.06 -4.18
CA ALA A 245 7.24 -8.81 -3.69
C ALA A 245 8.33 -9.59 -4.45
N LYS A 246 8.00 -10.79 -4.96
CA LYS A 246 8.94 -11.63 -5.73
C LYS A 246 8.21 -12.38 -6.84
N THR A 247 8.54 -12.07 -8.07
CA THR A 247 7.89 -12.70 -9.25
C THR A 247 8.70 -13.85 -9.85
N ALA A 248 10.04 -13.81 -9.71
CA ALA A 248 10.92 -14.86 -10.22
C ALA A 248 12.13 -15.07 -9.30
N ALA A 249 12.63 -16.29 -9.19
CA ALA A 249 13.68 -16.68 -8.24
C ALA A 249 15.03 -15.99 -8.48
N GLY A 250 15.43 -15.77 -9.71
CA GLY A 250 16.74 -15.21 -10.09
C GLY A 250 16.75 -13.70 -10.32
N GLU A 251 15.70 -12.97 -9.94
CA GLU A 251 15.54 -11.54 -10.22
C GLU A 251 15.37 -10.74 -8.93
N GLU A 252 15.62 -9.44 -8.96
CA GLU A 252 15.28 -8.58 -7.83
C GLU A 252 13.78 -8.57 -7.55
N GLY A 253 13.40 -8.38 -6.29
CA GLY A 253 12.01 -8.26 -5.87
C GLY A 253 11.52 -6.82 -5.93
N SER A 254 10.23 -6.62 -5.71
CA SER A 254 9.60 -5.31 -5.70
C SER A 254 9.52 -4.74 -4.28
N SER A 255 10.13 -3.57 -4.07
CA SER A 255 10.18 -2.83 -2.80
C SER A 255 9.01 -1.86 -2.66
N GLY A 256 8.71 -1.49 -1.42
CA GLY A 256 7.76 -0.42 -1.07
C GLY A 256 8.35 0.42 0.06
N HIS A 257 9.42 1.18 -0.20
CA HIS A 257 10.14 1.92 0.83
C HIS A 257 9.29 3.05 1.40
N ILE A 258 9.49 3.31 2.70
CA ILE A 258 8.75 4.35 3.43
C ILE A 258 9.72 5.40 3.91
N HIS A 259 9.56 6.63 3.42
CA HIS A 259 10.23 7.80 3.91
C HIS A 259 9.37 8.49 4.96
N LEU A 260 9.96 8.85 6.08
CA LEU A 260 9.28 9.52 7.19
C LEU A 260 10.13 10.68 7.71
N SER A 261 9.49 11.81 7.93
CA SER A 261 10.01 12.93 8.73
C SER A 261 8.95 13.38 9.74
N CYS A 262 9.41 13.83 10.92
CA CYS A 262 8.55 14.39 11.96
C CYS A 262 8.64 15.91 11.93
N TRP A 263 7.51 16.59 12.00
CA TRP A 263 7.41 18.04 11.92
C TRP A 263 6.75 18.60 13.19
N SER A 264 7.28 19.71 13.67
CA SER A 264 6.73 20.47 14.79
C SER A 264 6.77 21.95 14.44
N ASP A 265 5.68 22.68 14.66
CA ASP A 265 5.55 24.11 14.35
C ASP A 265 5.97 24.47 12.91
N GLY A 266 5.61 23.64 11.96
CA GLY A 266 5.92 23.83 10.54
C GLY A 266 7.40 23.63 10.18
N ARG A 267 8.19 23.02 11.08
CA ARG A 267 9.62 22.75 10.87
C ARG A 267 9.93 21.26 10.98
N ASN A 268 10.77 20.77 10.08
CA ASN A 268 11.25 19.40 10.12
C ASN A 268 12.15 19.18 11.36
N ALA A 269 11.72 18.34 12.30
CA ALA A 269 12.46 18.01 13.52
C ALA A 269 13.70 17.12 13.24
N PHE A 270 13.77 16.49 12.06
CA PHE A 270 14.91 15.67 11.60
C PHE A 270 16.01 16.49 10.91
N ARG A 271 15.84 17.80 10.79
CA ARG A 271 16.75 18.69 10.07
C ARG A 271 18.19 18.61 10.61
N ALA A 272 19.14 18.33 9.75
CA ALA A 272 20.56 18.34 10.04
C ALA A 272 21.28 19.25 9.01
N THR A 273 22.24 20.03 9.48
CA THR A 273 23.02 20.96 8.62
C THR A 273 24.39 20.41 8.26
N THR A 274 24.79 19.28 8.81
CA THR A 274 26.05 18.59 8.53
C THR A 274 25.85 17.08 8.56
N THR A 275 26.65 16.35 7.78
CA THR A 275 26.69 14.88 7.78
C THR A 275 27.68 14.30 8.80
N SER A 276 28.58 15.15 9.32
CA SER A 276 29.73 14.75 10.17
C SER A 276 29.59 15.08 11.65
N GLN A 277 28.57 15.88 12.03
CA GLN A 277 28.26 16.16 13.43
C GLN A 277 27.02 15.37 13.87
N SER A 278 26.77 15.26 15.16
CA SER A 278 25.65 14.48 15.70
C SER A 278 24.33 14.84 15.03
N LEU A 279 23.66 13.83 14.51
CA LEU A 279 22.30 13.96 13.96
C LEU A 279 21.33 14.45 15.06
N PRO A 280 20.20 15.07 14.69
CA PRO A 280 19.22 15.54 15.68
C PRO A 280 18.76 14.41 16.60
N PRO A 281 18.66 14.66 17.92
CA PRO A 281 18.23 13.63 18.87
C PRO A 281 16.89 12.98 18.50
N VAL A 282 15.93 13.77 17.98
CA VAL A 282 14.62 13.26 17.55
C VAL A 282 14.75 12.28 16.37
N LEU A 283 15.66 12.54 15.41
CA LEU A 283 15.93 11.59 14.30
C LEU A 283 16.58 10.32 14.84
N LEU A 284 17.57 10.43 15.72
CA LEU A 284 18.23 9.28 16.34
C LEU A 284 17.24 8.44 17.15
N SER A 285 16.39 9.09 17.94
CA SER A 285 15.36 8.39 18.72
C SER A 285 14.33 7.71 17.84
N ALA A 286 13.90 8.34 16.74
CA ALA A 286 13.00 7.72 15.78
C ALA A 286 13.65 6.48 15.13
N ILE A 287 14.93 6.58 14.73
CA ILE A 287 15.69 5.44 14.17
C ILE A 287 15.78 4.31 15.20
N ALA A 288 16.13 4.61 16.45
CA ALA A 288 16.23 3.63 17.52
C ALA A 288 14.92 2.87 17.70
N GLY A 289 13.79 3.58 17.78
CA GLY A 289 12.48 2.97 17.91
C GLY A 289 12.12 2.09 16.69
N VAL A 290 12.44 2.55 15.47
CA VAL A 290 12.22 1.72 14.27
C VAL A 290 13.07 0.45 14.32
N LEU A 291 14.33 0.53 14.73
CA LEU A 291 15.20 -0.65 14.83
C LEU A 291 14.72 -1.64 15.91
N ASP A 292 14.30 -1.14 17.08
CA ASP A 292 13.82 -1.97 18.18
C ASP A 292 12.60 -2.81 17.79
N HIS A 293 11.66 -2.21 17.05
CA HIS A 293 10.42 -2.85 16.64
C HIS A 293 10.46 -3.49 15.23
N LEU A 294 11.55 -3.32 14.45
CA LEU A 294 11.62 -3.80 13.07
C LEU A 294 11.39 -5.32 12.92
N PRO A 295 11.87 -6.19 13.86
CA PRO A 295 11.53 -7.61 13.80
C PRO A 295 10.01 -7.86 13.85
N ALA A 296 9.30 -7.20 14.76
CA ALA A 296 7.86 -7.30 14.92
C ALA A 296 7.12 -6.62 13.76
N ALA A 297 7.53 -5.40 13.39
CA ALA A 297 6.97 -4.65 12.28
C ALA A 297 7.07 -5.41 10.94
N SER A 298 8.04 -6.33 10.80
CA SER A 298 8.20 -7.15 9.59
C SER A 298 6.92 -7.91 9.22
N LEU A 299 6.02 -8.21 10.16
CA LEU A 299 4.73 -8.84 9.85
C LEU A 299 3.81 -7.95 9.02
N LEU A 300 3.84 -6.62 9.25
CA LEU A 300 3.04 -5.64 8.51
C LEU A 300 3.77 -5.15 7.25
N LEU A 301 5.11 -5.11 7.30
CA LEU A 301 5.96 -4.65 6.20
C LEU A 301 6.16 -5.72 5.12
N ASN A 302 6.03 -7.00 5.49
CA ASN A 302 6.19 -8.17 4.63
C ASN A 302 5.06 -9.18 4.93
N PRO A 303 3.80 -8.87 4.53
CA PRO A 303 2.62 -9.54 5.08
C PRO A 303 2.27 -10.88 4.43
N THR A 304 3.00 -11.30 3.39
CA THR A 304 2.70 -12.53 2.63
C THR A 304 3.84 -13.55 2.70
N ILE A 305 3.54 -14.81 2.39
CA ILE A 305 4.58 -15.85 2.22
C ILE A 305 5.60 -15.44 1.14
N ASN A 306 5.13 -14.77 0.10
CA ASN A 306 5.96 -14.33 -1.01
C ASN A 306 6.89 -13.18 -0.63
N SER A 307 6.50 -12.30 0.29
CA SER A 307 7.31 -11.15 0.73
C SER A 307 8.73 -11.57 1.17
N TYR A 308 8.86 -12.71 1.85
CA TYR A 308 10.14 -13.20 2.38
C TYR A 308 11.07 -13.76 1.30
N LYS A 309 10.55 -14.08 0.11
CA LYS A 309 11.37 -14.48 -1.05
C LYS A 309 12.12 -13.30 -1.68
N ARG A 310 11.68 -12.06 -1.40
CA ARG A 310 12.39 -10.84 -1.80
C ARG A 310 13.65 -10.60 -0.96
N LEU A 311 13.65 -11.02 0.29
CA LEU A 311 14.65 -10.69 1.30
C LEU A 311 15.91 -11.56 1.12
N VAL A 312 16.71 -11.20 0.13
CA VAL A 312 17.93 -11.88 -0.26
C VAL A 312 19.12 -10.95 -0.03
N PRO A 313 20.17 -11.39 0.73
CA PRO A 313 21.37 -10.58 0.92
C PRO A 313 22.02 -10.13 -0.39
N GLY A 314 22.45 -8.88 -0.45
CA GLY A 314 23.07 -8.29 -1.65
C GLY A 314 22.11 -7.77 -2.72
N TRP A 315 20.79 -7.92 -2.54
CA TRP A 315 19.77 -7.41 -3.48
C TRP A 315 19.00 -6.20 -2.94
N PHE A 316 19.67 -5.35 -2.19
CA PHE A 316 19.14 -4.14 -1.58
C PHE A 316 17.86 -4.35 -0.74
N ALA A 317 17.61 -5.60 -0.33
CA ALA A 317 16.53 -6.01 0.56
C ALA A 317 17.12 -6.38 1.93
N PRO A 318 16.96 -5.55 2.98
CA PRO A 318 17.67 -5.72 4.24
C PRO A 318 17.21 -6.96 5.00
N VAL A 319 18.20 -7.70 5.54
CA VAL A 319 18.00 -8.97 6.28
C VAL A 319 18.43 -8.89 7.73
N ASN A 320 19.00 -7.76 8.16
CA ASN A 320 19.46 -7.52 9.53
C ASN A 320 18.93 -6.20 10.09
N VAL A 321 18.97 -6.06 11.41
CA VAL A 321 18.62 -4.81 12.11
C VAL A 321 19.82 -3.87 12.01
N SER A 322 19.76 -2.92 11.09
CA SER A 322 20.86 -2.00 10.81
C SER A 322 20.36 -0.63 10.37
N TRP A 323 21.17 0.39 10.62
CA TRP A 323 20.95 1.71 10.07
C TRP A 323 22.27 2.36 9.65
N GLY A 324 22.20 3.34 8.77
CA GLY A 324 23.37 4.11 8.37
C GLY A 324 22.99 5.40 7.68
N VAL A 325 23.92 6.36 7.67
CA VAL A 325 23.76 7.63 6.95
C VAL A 325 24.03 7.37 5.48
N GLU A 326 23.09 7.72 4.60
CA GLU A 326 23.14 7.51 3.15
C GLU A 326 23.44 6.05 2.73
N ASN A 327 23.15 5.07 3.59
CA ASN A 327 23.48 3.67 3.36
C ASN A 327 22.27 2.86 2.87
N ARG A 328 22.26 2.49 1.59
CA ARG A 328 21.20 1.71 0.96
C ARG A 328 21.22 0.21 1.25
N SER A 329 22.30 -0.32 1.86
CA SER A 329 22.35 -1.72 2.28
C SER A 329 21.73 -1.93 3.67
N ALA A 330 21.56 -0.87 4.46
CA ALA A 330 20.97 -0.91 5.80
C ALA A 330 19.43 -0.95 5.77
N ALA A 331 18.81 -1.46 6.85
CA ALA A 331 17.36 -1.53 6.98
C ALA A 331 16.71 -0.17 7.19
N VAL A 332 17.42 0.76 7.86
CA VAL A 332 17.01 2.15 8.01
C VAL A 332 18.13 3.06 7.51
N ARG A 333 17.81 3.85 6.51
CA ARG A 333 18.73 4.86 5.97
C ARG A 333 18.35 6.23 6.51
N ALA A 334 19.29 6.90 7.16
CA ALA A 334 19.17 8.32 7.48
C ALA A 334 19.57 9.14 6.26
N ILE A 335 18.67 9.91 5.71
CA ILE A 335 18.91 10.79 4.56
C ILE A 335 19.09 12.20 5.09
N VAL A 336 20.28 12.76 4.83
CA VAL A 336 20.70 14.07 5.35
C VAL A 336 21.00 15.01 4.20
N HIS A 337 20.32 16.17 4.20
CA HIS A 337 20.50 17.22 3.21
C HIS A 337 21.03 18.51 3.87
N PRO A 338 22.36 18.70 3.96
CA PRO A 338 22.92 19.90 4.64
C PRO A 338 22.49 21.24 4.03
N LYS A 339 22.26 21.28 2.73
CA LYS A 339 21.79 22.48 2.00
C LYS A 339 20.27 22.64 2.02
N HIS A 340 19.54 21.54 2.26
CA HIS A 340 18.09 21.45 2.27
C HIS A 340 17.64 20.66 3.48
N PRO A 341 17.83 21.21 4.71
CA PRO A 341 17.55 20.47 5.95
C PRO A 341 16.07 20.10 6.14
N GLU A 342 15.17 20.75 5.40
CA GLU A 342 13.75 20.39 5.31
C GLU A 342 13.52 19.04 4.66
N LEU A 343 14.49 18.53 3.87
CA LEU A 343 14.42 17.22 3.18
C LEU A 343 15.03 16.07 4.00
N CYS A 344 15.58 16.35 5.20
CA CYS A 344 16.11 15.31 6.09
C CYS A 344 14.99 14.36 6.53
N ARG A 345 15.25 13.04 6.47
CA ARG A 345 14.27 12.02 6.78
C ARG A 345 14.92 10.66 7.08
N LEU A 346 14.20 9.77 7.68
CA LEU A 346 14.54 8.34 7.65
C LEU A 346 13.81 7.63 6.51
N GLU A 347 14.43 6.60 5.97
CA GLU A 347 13.86 5.68 5.00
C GLU A 347 13.88 4.28 5.59
N CYS A 348 12.72 3.68 5.77
CA CYS A 348 12.57 2.27 6.12
C CYS A 348 12.55 1.44 4.84
N ARG A 349 13.57 0.58 4.65
CA ARG A 349 13.80 -0.17 3.42
C ARG A 349 13.31 -1.63 3.49
N ARG A 350 12.78 -2.04 4.63
CA ARG A 350 12.26 -3.38 4.84
C ARG A 350 10.98 -3.70 4.06
N PRO A 351 10.00 -2.78 3.86
CA PRO A 351 8.72 -3.10 3.25
C PRO A 351 8.85 -3.60 1.82
N GLY A 352 8.02 -4.60 1.47
CA GLY A 352 7.77 -5.01 0.09
C GLY A 352 6.65 -4.17 -0.54
N ALA A 353 6.61 -4.15 -1.87
CA ALA A 353 5.56 -3.47 -2.61
C ALA A 353 4.16 -4.08 -2.36
N ASP A 354 4.08 -5.31 -1.87
CA ASP A 354 2.86 -6.02 -1.52
C ASP A 354 2.26 -5.60 -0.16
N ALA A 355 2.98 -4.82 0.65
CA ALA A 355 2.48 -4.32 1.93
C ALA A 355 1.25 -3.41 1.76
N ASN A 356 0.34 -3.46 2.75
CA ASN A 356 -0.76 -2.51 2.86
C ASN A 356 -0.20 -1.13 3.27
N PRO A 357 -0.41 -0.05 2.48
CA PRO A 357 0.19 1.26 2.73
C PRO A 357 -0.10 1.84 4.11
N TYR A 358 -1.35 1.69 4.58
CA TYR A 358 -1.75 2.20 5.90
C TYR A 358 -1.05 1.45 7.02
N LEU A 359 -1.02 0.12 6.95
CA LEU A 359 -0.45 -0.71 8.01
C LEU A 359 1.07 -0.62 8.05
N ALA A 360 1.70 -0.57 6.88
CA ALA A 360 3.14 -0.40 6.77
C ALA A 360 3.60 0.96 7.34
N LEU A 361 2.91 2.04 6.96
CA LEU A 361 3.20 3.37 7.51
C LEU A 361 2.89 3.44 9.02
N ALA A 362 1.77 2.83 9.47
CA ALA A 362 1.43 2.77 10.89
C ALA A 362 2.51 2.08 11.72
N ALA A 363 3.06 0.95 11.23
CA ALA A 363 4.14 0.24 11.92
C ALA A 363 5.39 1.11 12.06
N VAL A 364 5.80 1.82 11.00
CA VAL A 364 6.99 2.69 11.02
C VAL A 364 6.77 3.90 11.93
N VAL A 365 5.60 4.55 11.86
CA VAL A 365 5.27 5.72 12.70
C VAL A 365 5.14 5.33 14.17
N ALA A 366 4.46 4.22 14.49
CA ALA A 366 4.32 3.72 15.86
C ALA A 366 5.69 3.41 16.49
N SER A 367 6.55 2.74 15.73
CA SER A 367 7.92 2.42 16.14
C SER A 367 8.76 3.69 16.39
N ALA A 368 8.73 4.64 15.46
CA ALA A 368 9.42 5.93 15.60
C ALA A 368 8.91 6.73 16.82
N ALA A 369 7.58 6.77 17.02
CA ALA A 369 6.95 7.46 18.15
C ALA A 369 7.36 6.85 19.50
N ASP A 370 7.50 5.53 19.60
CA ASP A 370 8.00 4.88 20.81
C ASP A 370 9.44 5.25 21.10
N GLY A 371 10.31 5.23 20.09
CA GLY A 371 11.70 5.68 20.25
C GLY A 371 11.81 7.14 20.69
N ILE A 372 11.01 8.03 20.10
CA ILE A 372 10.95 9.45 20.47
C ILE A 372 10.47 9.60 21.93
N ARG A 373 9.41 8.90 22.33
CA ARG A 373 8.86 8.94 23.70
C ARG A 373 9.89 8.50 24.74
N ARG A 374 10.70 7.52 24.43
CA ARG A 374 11.76 6.99 25.32
C ARG A 374 13.08 7.76 25.24
N GLU A 375 13.19 8.74 24.34
CA GLU A 375 14.45 9.39 24.00
C GLU A 375 15.57 8.38 23.70
N ALA A 376 15.21 7.31 22.99
CA ALA A 376 16.10 6.19 22.74
C ALA A 376 17.28 6.59 21.85
N SER A 377 18.40 5.89 22.01
CA SER A 377 19.60 6.08 21.17
C SER A 377 19.86 4.82 20.36
N PRO A 378 20.06 4.93 19.04
CA PRO A 378 20.37 3.76 18.22
C PRO A 378 21.81 3.29 18.46
N PRO A 379 22.14 2.03 18.11
CA PRO A 379 23.52 1.58 18.06
C PRO A 379 24.32 2.43 17.05
N PRO A 380 25.66 2.33 17.02
CA PRO A 380 26.46 3.02 16.01
C PRO A 380 25.98 2.73 14.59
N PRO A 381 26.03 3.70 13.67
CA PRO A 381 25.64 3.49 12.27
C PRO A 381 26.57 2.52 11.59
N VAL A 382 26.04 1.72 10.65
CA VAL A 382 26.83 0.85 9.80
C VAL A 382 27.50 1.69 8.70
N GLU A 383 28.81 1.59 8.61
CA GLU A 383 29.60 2.10 7.50
C GLU A 383 29.91 0.98 6.52
N GLY A 384 29.78 1.26 5.22
CA GLY A 384 29.97 0.27 4.16
C GLY A 384 28.79 -0.70 4.01
N ASP A 385 29.06 -1.91 3.55
CA ASP A 385 28.04 -2.91 3.23
C ASP A 385 27.50 -3.61 4.47
N ALA A 386 26.23 -3.36 4.80
CA ALA A 386 25.55 -3.95 5.96
C ALA A 386 25.37 -5.49 5.84
N TYR A 387 25.41 -6.06 4.65
CA TYR A 387 25.31 -7.51 4.46
C TYR A 387 26.56 -8.26 4.90
N THR A 388 27.72 -7.58 4.93
CA THR A 388 29.00 -8.18 5.35
C THR A 388 29.33 -7.94 6.82
N GLN A 389 28.53 -7.13 7.52
CA GLN A 389 28.74 -6.86 8.94
C GLN A 389 28.37 -8.08 9.80
N THR A 390 29.23 -8.42 10.73
CA THR A 390 29.00 -9.50 11.70
C THR A 390 28.40 -8.97 13.00
N GLY A 391 27.59 -9.78 13.67
CA GLY A 391 27.02 -9.44 14.98
C GLY A 391 25.76 -8.57 14.94
N LEU A 392 25.26 -8.19 13.76
CA LEU A 392 23.96 -7.53 13.64
C LEU A 392 22.82 -8.55 13.88
N PRO A 393 21.78 -8.20 14.65
CA PRO A 393 20.62 -9.06 14.82
C PRO A 393 19.94 -9.33 13.46
N GLU A 394 19.54 -10.57 13.23
CA GLU A 394 18.81 -10.94 12.01
C GLU A 394 17.35 -10.52 12.08
N LEU A 395 16.80 -10.12 10.94
CA LEU A 395 15.37 -9.88 10.76
C LEU A 395 14.65 -11.19 10.40
N PRO A 396 13.35 -11.33 10.73
CA PRO A 396 12.57 -12.52 10.38
C PRO A 396 12.72 -12.91 8.91
N GLY A 397 13.06 -14.17 8.64
CA GLY A 397 13.22 -14.72 7.29
C GLY A 397 11.98 -15.46 6.76
N SER A 398 10.88 -15.47 7.52
CA SER A 398 9.60 -16.09 7.13
C SER A 398 8.42 -15.39 7.76
N LEU A 399 7.22 -15.55 7.18
CA LEU A 399 5.99 -15.02 7.74
C LEU A 399 5.73 -15.57 9.16
N ASP A 400 6.03 -16.82 9.39
CA ASP A 400 5.88 -17.47 10.69
C ASP A 400 6.83 -16.88 11.76
N SER A 401 8.12 -16.63 11.42
CA SER A 401 9.05 -15.99 12.34
C SER A 401 8.69 -14.52 12.63
N ALA A 402 8.14 -13.80 11.65
CA ALA A 402 7.67 -12.44 11.83
C ALA A 402 6.40 -12.39 12.69
N LEU A 403 5.50 -13.37 12.52
CA LEU A 403 4.32 -13.51 13.38
C LEU A 403 4.71 -13.69 14.85
N ARG A 404 5.66 -14.60 15.13
CA ARG A 404 6.16 -14.78 16.50
C ARG A 404 6.82 -13.52 17.07
N ALA A 405 7.59 -12.81 16.26
CA ALA A 405 8.20 -11.55 16.70
C ALA A 405 7.14 -10.48 17.01
N PHE A 406 6.09 -10.39 16.18
CA PHE A 406 4.98 -9.47 16.40
C PHE A 406 4.18 -9.80 17.66
N GLU A 407 3.88 -11.08 17.89
CA GLU A 407 3.17 -11.54 19.09
C GLU A 407 3.94 -11.27 20.39
N ALA A 408 5.27 -11.21 20.32
CA ALA A 408 6.13 -10.93 21.47
C ALA A 408 6.35 -9.43 21.73
N ASP A 409 5.95 -8.55 20.82
CA ASP A 409 6.14 -7.10 20.94
C ASP A 409 4.86 -6.41 21.47
N ASP A 410 4.70 -6.39 22.77
CA ASP A 410 3.55 -5.76 23.42
C ASP A 410 3.46 -4.24 23.17
N VAL A 411 4.59 -3.56 22.93
CA VAL A 411 4.62 -2.10 22.72
C VAL A 411 4.01 -1.78 21.37
N LEU A 412 4.50 -2.42 20.30
CA LEU A 412 3.97 -2.22 18.96
C LEU A 412 2.50 -2.66 18.86
N ARG A 413 2.14 -3.81 19.44
CA ARG A 413 0.76 -4.31 19.46
C ARG A 413 -0.22 -3.33 20.11
N ARG A 414 0.13 -2.74 21.28
CA ARG A 414 -0.69 -1.71 21.93
C ARG A 414 -0.77 -0.44 21.10
N ALA A 415 0.33 0.02 20.49
CA ALA A 415 0.34 1.20 19.63
C ALA A 415 -0.60 1.06 18.42
N LEU A 416 -0.69 -0.15 17.85
CA LEU A 416 -1.59 -0.48 16.75
C LEU A 416 -3.04 -0.81 17.20
N ASP A 417 -3.31 -0.91 18.49
CA ASP A 417 -4.49 -1.49 19.14
C ASP A 417 -4.43 -3.02 19.26
N GLU A 418 -4.65 -3.53 20.47
CA GLU A 418 -4.56 -4.98 20.76
C GLU A 418 -5.57 -5.80 19.94
N ARG A 419 -6.80 -5.29 19.76
CA ARG A 419 -7.83 -5.99 18.96
C ARG A 419 -7.45 -6.07 17.49
N PHE A 420 -6.92 -4.97 16.93
CA PHE A 420 -6.38 -4.99 15.58
C PHE A 420 -5.20 -5.96 15.48
N SER A 421 -4.31 -5.94 16.46
CA SER A 421 -3.12 -6.81 16.47
C SER A 421 -3.48 -8.29 16.50
N ASP A 422 -4.47 -8.70 17.31
CA ASP A 422 -4.99 -10.05 17.34
C ASP A 422 -5.71 -10.43 16.03
N TYR A 423 -6.47 -9.50 15.48
CA TYR A 423 -7.13 -9.66 14.18
C TYR A 423 -6.11 -9.91 13.07
N PHE A 424 -5.08 -9.06 12.98
CA PHE A 424 -4.04 -9.18 11.96
C PHE A 424 -3.23 -10.46 12.11
N ALA A 425 -2.81 -10.79 13.34
CA ALA A 425 -2.11 -12.05 13.63
C ALA A 425 -2.94 -13.28 13.24
N THR A 426 -4.24 -13.27 13.48
CA THR A 426 -5.15 -14.36 13.08
C THR A 426 -5.21 -14.52 11.56
N SER A 427 -5.28 -13.41 10.81
CA SER A 427 -5.24 -13.46 9.34
C SER A 427 -3.92 -14.06 8.81
N ARG A 428 -2.80 -13.75 9.47
CA ARG A 428 -1.49 -14.30 9.04
C ARG A 428 -1.33 -15.78 9.43
N ARG A 429 -1.88 -16.21 10.57
CA ARG A 429 -1.94 -17.66 10.90
C ARG A 429 -2.77 -18.44 9.87
N TRP A 430 -3.89 -17.87 9.42
CA TRP A 430 -4.70 -18.45 8.36
C TRP A 430 -3.89 -18.63 7.07
N GLU A 431 -3.17 -17.59 6.64
CA GLU A 431 -2.33 -17.61 5.44
C GLU A 431 -1.22 -18.67 5.54
N ILE A 432 -0.55 -18.78 6.70
CA ILE A 432 0.46 -19.80 6.96
C ILE A 432 -0.14 -21.21 6.86
N LYS A 433 -1.29 -21.45 7.48
CA LYS A 433 -1.98 -22.74 7.42
C LYS A 433 -2.38 -23.10 5.99
N ALA A 434 -2.92 -22.15 5.22
CA ALA A 434 -3.33 -22.37 3.84
C ALA A 434 -2.12 -22.74 2.96
N TRP A 435 -1.00 -22.01 3.13
CA TRP A 435 0.25 -22.31 2.43
C TRP A 435 0.82 -23.68 2.81
N GLN A 436 0.86 -24.02 4.09
CA GLN A 436 1.36 -25.32 4.58
C GLN A 436 0.53 -26.51 4.09
N ALA A 437 -0.76 -26.30 3.83
CA ALA A 437 -1.64 -27.32 3.27
C ALA A 437 -1.46 -27.51 1.75
N THR A 438 -0.76 -26.57 1.09
CA THR A 438 -0.55 -26.61 -0.36
C THR A 438 0.63 -27.51 -0.72
N VAL A 439 0.41 -28.47 -1.63
CA VAL A 439 1.49 -29.27 -2.23
C VAL A 439 1.99 -28.54 -3.47
N SER A 440 3.19 -27.99 -3.39
CA SER A 440 3.80 -27.22 -4.48
C SER A 440 4.32 -28.12 -5.61
N GLU A 441 4.40 -27.58 -6.84
CA GLU A 441 5.00 -28.29 -7.96
C GLU A 441 6.47 -28.66 -7.69
N TRP A 442 7.21 -27.77 -7.01
CA TRP A 442 8.59 -28.03 -6.59
C TRP A 442 8.73 -29.28 -5.68
N GLU A 443 7.79 -29.49 -4.73
CA GLU A 443 7.77 -30.69 -3.88
C GLU A 443 7.48 -31.93 -4.70
N ARG A 444 6.50 -31.85 -5.62
CA ARG A 444 6.14 -32.96 -6.51
C ARG A 444 7.30 -33.35 -7.43
N GLU A 445 7.92 -32.40 -8.10
CA GLU A 445 9.09 -32.64 -8.96
C GLU A 445 10.25 -33.23 -8.19
N ARG A 446 10.50 -32.72 -6.97
CA ARG A 446 11.66 -33.11 -6.18
C ARG A 446 11.51 -34.46 -5.49
N TYR A 447 10.32 -34.75 -4.96
CA TYR A 447 10.15 -35.89 -4.05
C TYR A 447 9.38 -37.06 -4.64
N MET A 448 8.52 -36.88 -5.63
CA MET A 448 7.58 -37.91 -6.12
C MET A 448 8.29 -39.22 -6.55
N ARG A 449 9.54 -39.15 -7.01
CA ARG A 449 10.30 -40.29 -7.49
C ARG A 449 11.45 -40.70 -6.56
N THR A 450 11.71 -39.95 -5.50
CA THR A 450 12.91 -40.14 -4.67
C THR A 450 12.62 -40.55 -3.24
N VAL A 451 11.37 -40.46 -2.81
CA VAL A 451 10.93 -40.86 -1.46
C VAL A 451 9.73 -41.78 -1.53
#